data_265e0e21d118d6b5fd8ee814e770a7f4
#
_entry.id   265e0e21d118d6b5fd8ee814e770a7f4
#
_cell.length_a   1.000
_cell.length_b   1.000
_cell.length_c   1.000
_cell.angle_alpha   90.00
_cell.angle_beta   90.00
_cell.angle_gamma   90.00
#
_symmetry.space_group_name_H-M   'P 1'
#
loop_
_entity.id
_entity.type
_entity.pdbx_description
1 polymer ?
#
loop_
_entity_poly.entity_id
_entity_poly.type
_entity_poly.pdbx_seq_one_letter_code
_entity_poly.pdbx_strand_id
1 'polypeptide(L)'
;MDKTFNPKLVEEAGKHLRGVVSETPLQFHAGLSHHFGAKIYLKREDLQAVRSYKLRGAYNRMKLLTPAEKKHGIVCASAGNHAQGVAFSCKALKTHGIIFMPQNTPKQKVNRVRALGGSYATIELCGDTFDESFAEAKSVSEKREM
;
A
#
# COMPACT_ATOMS: atom_id res chain seq x y z
N MET A 1 -7.00 -13.94 22.09
CA MET A 1 -6.97 -14.50 20.71
C MET A 1 -5.55 -14.89 20.40
N ASP A 2 -5.31 -16.15 20.23
CA ASP A 2 -4.00 -16.67 19.84
C ASP A 2 -3.67 -16.20 18.42
N LYS A 3 -2.67 -15.32 18.30
CA LYS A 3 -2.22 -14.76 17.01
C LYS A 3 -1.13 -15.64 16.40
N THR A 4 -1.35 -16.94 16.41
CA THR A 4 -0.41 -17.89 15.81
C THR A 4 -0.30 -17.61 14.32
N PHE A 5 0.94 -17.46 13.84
CA PHE A 5 1.24 -17.30 12.42
C PHE A 5 0.66 -18.48 11.62
N ASN A 6 -0.19 -18.18 10.62
CA ASN A 6 -0.78 -19.17 9.76
C ASN A 6 -0.17 -19.12 8.34
N PRO A 7 0.72 -20.04 7.98
CA PRO A 7 1.35 -20.07 6.67
C PRO A 7 0.37 -20.13 5.49
N LYS A 8 -0.78 -20.77 5.68
CA LYS A 8 -1.82 -20.88 4.62
C LYS A 8 -2.34 -19.53 4.17
N LEU A 9 -2.45 -18.55 5.10
CA LEU A 9 -2.85 -17.19 4.74
C LEU A 9 -1.83 -16.49 3.84
N VAL A 10 -0.54 -16.82 3.99
CA VAL A 10 0.53 -16.29 3.12
C VAL A 10 0.43 -16.90 1.72
N GLU A 11 0.17 -18.20 1.64
CA GLU A 11 -0.03 -18.91 0.36
C GLU A 11 -1.26 -18.38 -0.40
N GLU A 12 -2.37 -18.16 0.32
CA GLU A 12 -3.59 -17.57 -0.25
C GLU A 12 -3.34 -16.14 -0.74
N ALA A 13 -2.65 -15.31 0.05
CA ALA A 13 -2.23 -13.98 -0.36
C ALA A 13 -1.37 -14.04 -1.64
N GLY A 14 -0.47 -15.01 -1.73
CA GLY A 14 0.33 -15.26 -2.93
C GLY A 14 -0.53 -15.53 -4.17
N LYS A 15 -1.63 -16.29 -4.02
CA LYS A 15 -2.58 -16.54 -5.14
C LYS A 15 -3.29 -15.26 -5.58
N HIS A 16 -3.70 -14.42 -4.63
CA HIS A 16 -4.37 -13.14 -4.92
C HIS A 16 -3.45 -12.15 -5.65
N LEU A 17 -2.14 -12.24 -5.42
CA LEU A 17 -1.13 -11.33 -5.97
C LEU A 17 -0.62 -11.70 -7.36
N ARG A 18 -0.93 -12.91 -7.85
CA ARG A 18 -0.48 -13.37 -9.18
C ARG A 18 -0.96 -12.44 -10.28
N GLY A 19 -0.04 -12.07 -11.16
CA GLY A 19 -0.31 -11.15 -12.28
C GLY A 19 -0.52 -9.68 -11.88
N VAL A 20 -0.46 -9.35 -10.58
CA VAL A 20 -0.62 -7.98 -10.06
C VAL A 20 0.71 -7.40 -9.60
N VAL A 21 1.48 -8.19 -8.86
CA VAL A 21 2.80 -7.79 -8.38
C VAL A 21 3.89 -8.46 -9.23
N SER A 22 5.01 -7.78 -9.37
CA SER A 22 6.17 -8.36 -10.04
C SER A 22 6.80 -9.45 -9.16
N GLU A 23 7.21 -10.55 -9.76
CA GLU A 23 8.07 -11.54 -9.12
C GLU A 23 9.49 -10.97 -9.04
N THR A 24 9.79 -10.28 -7.95
CA THR A 24 11.07 -9.62 -7.76
C THR A 24 12.16 -10.63 -7.42
N PRO A 25 13.39 -10.46 -7.93
CA PRO A 25 14.46 -11.39 -7.67
C PRO A 25 14.93 -11.34 -6.21
N LEU A 26 15.47 -12.48 -5.74
CA LEU A 26 16.27 -12.58 -4.54
C LEU A 26 17.75 -12.52 -4.98
N GLN A 27 18.38 -11.37 -4.87
CA GLN A 27 19.69 -11.06 -5.41
C GLN A 27 20.78 -11.19 -4.35
N PHE A 28 21.81 -11.97 -4.61
CA PHE A 28 22.99 -12.02 -3.76
C PHE A 28 23.72 -10.67 -3.77
N HIS A 29 24.12 -10.21 -2.58
CA HIS A 29 24.82 -8.94 -2.42
C HIS A 29 26.26 -9.15 -1.91
N ALA A 30 27.23 -9.21 -2.82
CA ALA A 30 28.61 -9.52 -2.49
C ALA A 30 29.23 -8.57 -1.44
N GLY A 31 29.04 -7.25 -1.61
CA GLY A 31 29.61 -6.26 -0.68
C GLY A 31 29.10 -6.41 0.76
N LEU A 32 27.79 -6.56 0.94
CA LEU A 32 27.22 -6.78 2.27
C LEU A 32 27.63 -8.15 2.83
N SER A 33 27.70 -9.17 1.97
CA SER A 33 28.12 -10.51 2.40
C SER A 33 29.56 -10.51 2.88
N HIS A 34 30.46 -9.82 2.21
CA HIS A 34 31.84 -9.65 2.66
C HIS A 34 31.93 -8.86 3.97
N HIS A 35 31.21 -7.73 4.06
CA HIS A 35 31.25 -6.86 5.23
C HIS A 35 30.75 -7.56 6.52
N PHE A 36 29.70 -8.37 6.41
CA PHE A 36 29.10 -9.06 7.56
C PHE A 36 29.54 -10.53 7.74
N GLY A 37 30.43 -11.05 6.91
CA GLY A 37 30.88 -12.44 6.96
C GLY A 37 29.75 -13.47 6.79
N ALA A 38 28.67 -13.13 6.08
CA ALA A 38 27.48 -13.95 5.91
C ALA A 38 26.95 -13.87 4.48
N LYS A 39 26.21 -14.89 4.02
CA LYS A 39 25.54 -14.85 2.71
C LYS A 39 24.28 -13.96 2.80
N ILE A 40 24.37 -12.75 2.26
CA ILE A 40 23.26 -11.77 2.27
C ILE A 40 22.61 -11.70 0.89
N TYR A 41 21.30 -11.82 0.88
CA TYR A 41 20.46 -11.70 -0.30
C TYR A 41 19.45 -10.57 -0.11
N LEU A 42 19.23 -9.76 -1.14
CA LEU A 42 18.25 -8.70 -1.16
C LEU A 42 17.02 -9.15 -1.94
N LYS A 43 15.86 -9.16 -1.29
CA LYS A 43 14.57 -9.27 -1.98
C LYS A 43 14.24 -7.91 -2.57
N ARG A 44 14.33 -7.78 -3.90
CA ARG A 44 14.33 -6.50 -4.62
C ARG A 44 12.90 -5.92 -4.79
N GLU A 45 12.24 -5.64 -3.67
CA GLU A 45 10.89 -5.05 -3.69
C GLU A 45 10.86 -3.57 -4.16
N ASP A 46 12.03 -2.94 -4.27
CA ASP A 46 12.21 -1.65 -4.96
C ASP A 46 11.91 -1.73 -6.46
N LEU A 47 11.87 -2.93 -7.04
CA LEU A 47 11.49 -3.16 -8.44
C LEU A 47 9.98 -3.30 -8.66
N GLN A 48 9.16 -3.27 -7.61
CA GLN A 48 7.71 -3.21 -7.75
C GLN A 48 7.26 -1.90 -8.42
N ALA A 49 6.07 -1.90 -9.04
CA ALA A 49 5.49 -0.71 -9.66
C ALA A 49 5.41 0.50 -8.74
N VAL A 50 5.21 0.27 -7.45
CA VAL A 50 5.17 1.30 -6.39
C VAL A 50 6.50 1.46 -5.64
N ARG A 51 7.58 0.83 -6.13
CA ARG A 51 8.92 0.89 -5.55
C ARG A 51 9.02 0.42 -4.10
N SER A 52 8.12 -0.46 -3.67
CA SER A 52 8.15 -1.05 -2.33
C SER A 52 7.25 -2.28 -2.20
N TYR A 53 7.46 -3.07 -1.15
CA TYR A 53 6.64 -4.24 -0.79
C TYR A 53 5.20 -3.87 -0.34
N LYS A 54 4.93 -2.61 -0.04
CA LYS A 54 3.62 -2.15 0.47
C LYS A 54 2.45 -2.49 -0.45
N LEU A 55 2.70 -2.61 -1.75
CA LEU A 55 1.71 -3.05 -2.73
C LEU A 55 1.09 -4.41 -2.37
N ARG A 56 1.91 -5.35 -1.88
CA ARG A 56 1.44 -6.71 -1.56
C ARG A 56 0.35 -6.70 -0.49
N GLY A 57 0.61 -6.03 0.63
CA GLY A 57 -0.36 -5.95 1.73
C GLY A 57 -1.59 -5.12 1.37
N ALA A 58 -1.41 -3.96 0.71
CA ALA A 58 -2.52 -3.11 0.30
C ALA A 58 -3.46 -3.85 -0.67
N TYR A 59 -2.92 -4.41 -1.74
CA TYR A 59 -3.74 -5.13 -2.72
C TYR A 59 -4.44 -6.35 -2.10
N ASN A 60 -3.72 -7.19 -1.36
CA ASN A 60 -4.32 -8.39 -0.75
C ASN A 60 -5.47 -8.03 0.20
N ARG A 61 -5.28 -7.03 1.08
CA ARG A 61 -6.35 -6.58 1.98
C ARG A 61 -7.58 -6.09 1.20
N MET A 62 -7.37 -5.27 0.18
CA MET A 62 -8.45 -4.68 -0.62
C MET A 62 -9.14 -5.72 -1.51
N LYS A 63 -8.42 -6.73 -1.98
CA LYS A 63 -8.98 -7.85 -2.76
C LYS A 63 -10.02 -8.64 -1.96
N LEU A 64 -9.79 -8.79 -0.65
CA LEU A 64 -10.64 -9.54 0.28
C LEU A 64 -11.90 -8.79 0.73
N LEU A 65 -12.03 -7.50 0.42
CA LEU A 65 -13.24 -6.74 0.72
C LEU A 65 -14.44 -7.30 -0.03
N THR A 66 -15.57 -7.36 0.64
CA THR A 66 -16.85 -7.73 0.06
C THR A 66 -17.32 -6.72 -1.00
N PRO A 67 -18.24 -7.07 -1.89
CA PRO A 67 -18.80 -6.10 -2.85
C PRO A 67 -19.43 -4.86 -2.17
N ALA A 68 -20.05 -5.02 -1.00
CA ALA A 68 -20.63 -3.92 -0.23
C ALA A 68 -19.54 -2.97 0.29
N GLU A 69 -18.49 -3.50 0.94
CA GLU A 69 -17.35 -2.70 1.40
C GLU A 69 -16.65 -1.97 0.25
N LYS A 70 -16.47 -2.62 -0.91
CA LYS A 70 -15.89 -1.97 -2.10
C LYS A 70 -16.76 -0.83 -2.63
N LYS A 71 -18.08 -0.93 -2.50
CA LYS A 71 -19.02 0.13 -2.91
C LYS A 71 -18.92 1.35 -2.00
N HIS A 72 -18.73 1.16 -0.71
CA HIS A 72 -18.48 2.26 0.24
C HIS A 72 -17.15 2.94 -0.03
N GLY A 73 -16.15 2.19 -0.51
CA GLY A 73 -14.82 2.69 -0.80
C GLY A 73 -13.83 2.49 0.34
N ILE A 74 -12.68 3.13 0.24
CA ILE A 74 -11.54 2.92 1.13
C ILE A 74 -10.99 4.24 1.59
N VAL A 75 -10.65 4.34 2.88
CA VAL A 75 -9.93 5.48 3.44
C VAL A 75 -8.53 5.05 3.88
N CYS A 76 -7.54 5.88 3.61
CA CYS A 76 -6.16 5.68 4.00
C CYS A 76 -5.52 7.01 4.38
N ALA A 77 -4.74 7.03 5.47
CA ALA A 77 -3.86 8.15 5.81
C ALA A 77 -2.40 7.72 5.59
N SER A 78 -1.72 8.28 4.62
CA SER A 78 -0.29 8.02 4.37
C SER A 78 0.28 8.96 3.31
N ALA A 79 1.44 9.54 3.55
CA ALA A 79 2.21 10.32 2.57
C ALA A 79 3.37 9.54 1.91
N GLY A 80 3.43 8.23 2.11
CA GLY A 80 4.56 7.38 1.70
C GLY A 80 4.19 6.21 0.81
N ASN A 81 4.99 5.14 0.94
CA ASN A 81 4.84 3.93 0.12
C ASN A 81 3.49 3.22 0.29
N HIS A 82 2.85 3.35 1.47
CA HIS A 82 1.53 2.78 1.69
C HIS A 82 0.47 3.47 0.83
N ALA A 83 0.49 4.81 0.78
CA ALA A 83 -0.40 5.58 -0.11
C ALA A 83 -0.28 5.15 -1.58
N GLN A 84 0.94 4.92 -2.05
CA GLN A 84 1.19 4.42 -3.41
C GLN A 84 0.61 3.01 -3.62
N GLY A 85 0.78 2.12 -2.64
CA GLY A 85 0.21 0.77 -2.67
C GLY A 85 -1.32 0.78 -2.71
N VAL A 86 -1.95 1.63 -1.88
CA VAL A 86 -3.41 1.80 -1.86
C VAL A 86 -3.91 2.39 -3.18
N ALA A 87 -3.30 3.48 -3.66
CA ALA A 87 -3.69 4.12 -4.93
C ALA A 87 -3.63 3.14 -6.12
N PHE A 88 -2.53 2.39 -6.24
CA PHE A 88 -2.40 1.36 -7.26
C PHE A 88 -3.52 0.31 -7.13
N SER A 89 -3.79 -0.14 -5.92
CA SER A 89 -4.81 -1.16 -5.65
C SER A 89 -6.23 -0.66 -5.94
N CYS A 90 -6.52 0.62 -5.64
CA CYS A 90 -7.77 1.28 -6.01
C CYS A 90 -8.03 1.16 -7.51
N LYS A 91 -7.04 1.54 -8.33
CA LYS A 91 -7.13 1.47 -9.79
C LYS A 91 -7.26 0.03 -10.28
N ALA A 92 -6.43 -0.89 -9.78
CA ALA A 92 -6.41 -2.28 -10.21
C ALA A 92 -7.72 -3.03 -9.88
N LEU A 93 -8.34 -2.70 -8.75
CA LEU A 93 -9.59 -3.30 -8.27
C LEU A 93 -10.85 -2.51 -8.64
N LYS A 94 -10.69 -1.37 -9.33
CA LYS A 94 -11.77 -0.43 -9.67
C LYS A 94 -12.61 -0.04 -8.44
N THR A 95 -11.94 0.18 -7.32
CA THR A 95 -12.55 0.55 -6.03
C THR A 95 -12.11 1.97 -5.67
N HIS A 96 -13.04 2.84 -5.33
CA HIS A 96 -12.73 4.22 -4.98
C HIS A 96 -12.01 4.30 -3.64
N GLY A 97 -11.02 5.18 -3.54
CA GLY A 97 -10.30 5.42 -2.29
C GLY A 97 -10.03 6.91 -2.06
N ILE A 98 -10.06 7.32 -0.80
CA ILE A 98 -9.65 8.65 -0.35
C ILE A 98 -8.35 8.50 0.44
N ILE A 99 -7.32 9.20 0.01
CA ILE A 99 -5.98 9.12 0.60
C ILE A 99 -5.65 10.48 1.21
N PHE A 100 -5.61 10.51 2.53
CA PHE A 100 -5.27 11.68 3.32
C PHE A 100 -3.76 11.81 3.49
N MET A 101 -3.25 13.01 3.28
CA MET A 101 -1.83 13.35 3.43
C MET A 101 -1.69 14.71 4.12
N PRO A 102 -0.63 14.94 4.91
CA PRO A 102 -0.32 16.27 5.41
C PRO A 102 -0.19 17.30 4.29
N GLN A 103 -0.59 18.56 4.56
CA GLN A 103 -0.54 19.65 3.58
C GLN A 103 0.89 19.93 3.09
N ASN A 104 1.87 19.72 3.95
CA ASN A 104 3.30 19.90 3.65
C ASN A 104 3.92 18.72 2.88
N THR A 105 3.12 17.73 2.44
CA THR A 105 3.62 16.60 1.65
C THR A 105 4.22 17.08 0.34
N PRO A 106 5.47 16.71 0.00
CA PRO A 106 6.11 17.11 -1.23
C PRO A 106 5.26 16.82 -2.48
N LYS A 107 5.12 17.77 -3.37
CA LYS A 107 4.33 17.68 -4.62
C LYS A 107 4.67 16.42 -5.43
N GLN A 108 5.94 16.02 -5.46
CA GLN A 108 6.38 14.79 -6.15
C GLN A 108 5.69 13.54 -5.61
N LYS A 109 5.55 13.42 -4.28
CA LYS A 109 4.86 12.29 -3.64
C LYS A 109 3.37 12.30 -3.97
N VAL A 110 2.73 13.46 -3.85
CA VAL A 110 1.31 13.64 -4.19
C VAL A 110 1.05 13.25 -5.64
N ASN A 111 1.85 13.77 -6.58
CA ASN A 111 1.72 13.49 -8.00
C ASN A 111 1.94 12.00 -8.33
N ARG A 112 2.86 11.34 -7.63
CA ARG A 112 3.10 9.90 -7.79
C ARG A 112 1.88 9.07 -7.39
N VAL A 113 1.25 9.38 -6.25
CA VAL A 113 0.03 8.71 -5.80
C VAL A 113 -1.12 8.96 -6.77
N ARG A 114 -1.29 10.20 -7.24
CA ARG A 114 -2.30 10.56 -8.25
C ARG A 114 -2.13 9.78 -9.55
N ALA A 115 -0.91 9.67 -10.05
CA ALA A 115 -0.61 8.92 -11.27
C ALA A 115 -0.91 7.41 -11.12
N LEU A 116 -0.62 6.82 -9.95
CA LEU A 116 -0.88 5.42 -9.67
C LEU A 116 -2.38 5.10 -9.53
N GLY A 117 -3.14 5.98 -8.89
CA GLY A 117 -4.56 5.78 -8.61
C GLY A 117 -5.50 6.18 -9.76
N GLY A 118 -5.07 7.14 -10.59
CA GLY A 118 -5.92 7.68 -11.65
C GLY A 118 -7.24 8.24 -11.10
N SER A 119 -8.35 7.94 -11.75
CA SER A 119 -9.70 8.35 -11.33
C SER A 119 -10.25 7.59 -10.12
N TYR A 120 -9.55 6.55 -9.66
CA TYR A 120 -9.99 5.73 -8.52
C TYR A 120 -9.40 6.17 -7.18
N ALA A 121 -8.52 7.17 -7.15
CA ALA A 121 -7.95 7.69 -5.91
C ALA A 121 -8.11 9.21 -5.81
N THR A 122 -8.86 9.65 -4.82
CA THR A 122 -8.93 11.05 -4.41
C THR A 122 -7.86 11.32 -3.36
N ILE A 123 -7.14 12.43 -3.48
CA ILE A 123 -6.11 12.83 -2.52
C ILE A 123 -6.59 14.07 -1.80
N GLU A 124 -6.69 13.96 -0.49
CA GLU A 124 -7.05 15.04 0.43
C GLU A 124 -5.82 15.48 1.21
N LEU A 125 -5.44 16.75 1.03
CA LEU A 125 -4.34 17.36 1.77
C LEU A 125 -4.92 18.08 2.98
N CYS A 126 -4.64 17.58 4.19
CA CYS A 126 -5.18 18.15 5.43
C CYS A 126 -4.24 17.96 6.61
N GLY A 127 -4.29 18.91 7.55
CA GLY A 127 -3.39 18.94 8.70
C GLY A 127 -1.93 19.17 8.33
N ASP A 128 -1.11 19.50 9.32
CA ASP A 128 0.33 19.70 9.15
C ASP A 128 1.15 18.48 9.53
N THR A 129 0.51 17.53 10.26
CA THR A 129 1.13 16.32 10.74
C THR A 129 0.42 15.06 10.21
N PHE A 130 1.10 13.92 10.34
CA PHE A 130 0.48 12.62 10.05
C PHE A 130 -0.74 12.36 10.95
N ASP A 131 -0.64 12.69 12.24
CA ASP A 131 -1.70 12.41 13.22
C ASP A 131 -2.97 13.22 12.92
N GLU A 132 -2.84 14.46 12.49
CA GLU A 132 -3.97 15.29 12.05
C GLU A 132 -4.63 14.72 10.80
N SER A 133 -3.83 14.36 9.80
CA SER A 133 -4.34 13.70 8.58
C SER A 133 -5.03 12.37 8.89
N PHE A 134 -4.50 11.60 9.84
CA PHE A 134 -5.08 10.34 10.28
C PHE A 134 -6.40 10.55 11.04
N ALA A 135 -6.47 11.57 11.90
CA ALA A 135 -7.71 11.91 12.62
C ALA A 135 -8.84 12.29 11.65
N GLU A 136 -8.53 13.09 10.61
CA GLU A 136 -9.51 13.44 9.59
C GLU A 136 -9.92 12.21 8.75
N ALA A 137 -8.97 11.39 8.35
CA ALA A 137 -9.26 10.13 7.65
C ALA A 137 -10.21 9.23 8.46
N LYS A 138 -9.99 9.12 9.77
CA LYS A 138 -10.86 8.36 10.68
C LYS A 138 -12.27 8.97 10.75
N SER A 139 -12.36 10.29 10.91
CA SER A 139 -13.64 11.01 10.93
C SER A 139 -14.45 10.78 9.65
N VAL A 140 -13.80 10.87 8.49
CA VAL A 140 -14.44 10.63 7.18
C VAL A 140 -14.85 9.17 7.03
N SER A 141 -14.01 8.23 7.48
CA SER A 141 -14.31 6.79 7.46
C SER A 141 -15.60 6.48 8.25
N GLU A 142 -15.72 7.04 9.46
CA GLU A 142 -16.87 6.85 10.32
C GLU A 142 -18.17 7.50 9.73
N LYS A 143 -18.05 8.73 9.21
CA LYS A 143 -19.20 9.46 8.64
C LYS A 143 -19.73 8.87 7.33
N ARG A 144 -18.85 8.26 6.52
CA ARG A 144 -19.20 7.73 5.19
C ARG A 144 -19.24 6.21 5.15
N GLU A 145 -19.05 5.55 6.29
CA GLU A 145 -19.03 4.07 6.40
C GLU A 145 -18.01 3.40 5.44
N MET A 146 -16.84 4.04 5.27
CA MET A 146 -15.78 3.61 4.34
C MET A 146 -14.72 2.76 5.04
#